data_2df5975c593d9b2a10114a524cc7aa9a
#
_entry.id   2df5975c593d9b2a10114a524cc7aa9a
#
_cell.length_a   1.000
_cell.length_b   1.000
_cell.length_c   1.000
_cell.angle_alpha   90.00
_cell.angle_beta   90.00
_cell.angle_gamma   90.00
#
_symmetry.space_group_name_H-M   'P 1'
#
loop_
_entity.id
_entity.type
_entity.pdbx_description
1 polymer ?
#
loop_
_entity_poly.entity_id
_entity_poly.type
_entity_poly.pdbx_seq_one_letter_code
_entity_poly.pdbx_strand_id
1 'polypeptide(L)'
;MPWSVNYNPSLGIIEEVFYGLVATSELIEATSKRISLQKDTSITKILNDVSDIKLEASVIDVLNFPDKQYPEEKVDRKTCMALILPKCNKARNMAEFFITASLNRGWTVRPFEERQSALDWLQGKTTFK
;
A
#
# COMPACT_ATOMS: atom_id res chain seq x y z
N MET A 1 -9.73 10.25 11.61
CA MET A 1 -9.64 9.15 10.63
C MET A 1 -8.37 8.37 10.87
N PRO A 2 -8.40 7.01 10.84
CA PRO A 2 -7.20 6.21 11.10
C PRO A 2 -6.30 6.06 9.86
N TRP A 3 -6.40 6.99 8.93
CA TRP A 3 -5.57 6.96 7.72
C TRP A 3 -5.37 8.37 7.17
N SER A 4 -4.32 8.52 6.39
CA SER A 4 -4.08 9.73 5.59
C SER A 4 -3.47 9.34 4.26
N VAL A 5 -3.76 10.13 3.23
CA VAL A 5 -3.23 9.95 1.88
C VAL A 5 -2.77 11.30 1.38
N ASN A 6 -1.48 11.43 1.09
CA ASN A 6 -0.89 12.70 0.68
C ASN A 6 0.10 12.54 -0.46
N TYR A 7 0.10 13.50 -1.38
CA TYR A 7 1.10 13.57 -2.42
C TYR A 7 2.34 14.30 -1.90
N ASN A 8 3.51 13.71 -2.10
CA ASN A 8 4.79 14.32 -1.74
C ASN A 8 5.55 14.64 -3.02
N PRO A 9 5.47 15.89 -3.52
CA PRO A 9 6.12 16.23 -4.79
C PRO A 9 7.66 16.22 -4.70
N SER A 10 8.22 16.47 -3.53
CA SER A 10 9.68 16.44 -3.35
C SER A 10 10.26 15.06 -3.63
N LEU A 11 9.53 14.01 -3.28
CA LEU A 11 9.96 12.63 -3.47
C LEU A 11 9.31 11.96 -4.68
N GLY A 12 8.29 12.58 -5.28
CA GLY A 12 7.56 12.02 -6.40
C GLY A 12 6.76 10.77 -6.02
N ILE A 13 6.21 10.74 -4.81
CA ILE A 13 5.47 9.59 -4.28
C ILE A 13 4.14 10.03 -3.68
N ILE A 14 3.25 9.07 -3.52
CA ILE A 14 2.05 9.24 -2.71
C ILE A 14 2.24 8.42 -1.44
N GLU A 15 2.03 9.06 -0.28
CA GLU A 15 2.17 8.40 1.02
C GLU A 15 0.78 8.08 1.56
N GLU A 16 0.56 6.79 1.80
CA GLU A 16 -0.67 6.28 2.38
C GLU A 16 -0.32 5.70 3.75
N VAL A 17 -0.87 6.27 4.81
CA VAL A 17 -0.53 5.88 6.18
C VAL A 17 -1.78 5.41 6.90
N PHE A 18 -1.68 4.26 7.56
CA PHE A 18 -2.75 3.73 8.41
C PHE A 18 -2.23 3.60 9.84
N TYR A 19 -3.08 3.88 10.80
CA TYR A 19 -2.70 3.80 12.21
C TYR A 19 -3.93 3.47 13.08
N GLY A 20 -3.70 2.73 14.16
CA GLY A 20 -4.75 2.32 15.06
C GLY A 20 -5.68 1.29 14.43
N LEU A 21 -6.89 1.17 14.98
CA LEU A 21 -7.85 0.18 14.54
C LEU A 21 -8.52 0.63 13.24
N VAL A 22 -8.38 -0.17 12.19
CA VAL A 22 -8.86 0.16 10.85
C VAL A 22 -9.85 -0.89 10.38
N ALA A 23 -11.05 -0.45 10.04
CA ALA A 23 -12.11 -1.33 9.49
C ALA A 23 -11.95 -1.46 7.98
N THR A 24 -12.57 -2.50 7.42
CA THR A 24 -12.55 -2.75 5.97
C THR A 24 -13.03 -1.55 5.17
N SER A 25 -14.11 -0.91 5.61
CA SER A 25 -14.64 0.25 4.91
C SER A 25 -13.63 1.40 4.84
N GLU A 26 -12.83 1.55 5.89
CA GLU A 26 -11.80 2.59 5.94
C GLU A 26 -10.63 2.26 5.01
N LEU A 27 -10.27 0.97 4.90
CA LEU A 27 -9.27 0.54 3.93
C LEU A 27 -9.70 0.85 2.51
N ILE A 28 -10.95 0.54 2.18
CA ILE A 28 -11.51 0.78 0.84
C ILE A 28 -11.54 2.27 0.53
N GLU A 29 -11.97 3.08 1.48
CA GLU A 29 -12.05 4.53 1.34
C GLU A 29 -10.67 5.14 1.09
N ALA A 30 -9.69 4.76 1.91
CA ALA A 30 -8.32 5.24 1.77
C ALA A 30 -7.71 4.82 0.43
N THR A 31 -7.97 3.58 0.01
CA THR A 31 -7.47 3.06 -1.26
C THR A 31 -8.06 3.84 -2.45
N SER A 32 -9.36 4.11 -2.41
CA SER A 32 -10.01 4.92 -3.46
C SER A 32 -9.45 6.33 -3.51
N LYS A 33 -9.19 6.94 -2.35
CA LYS A 33 -8.58 8.27 -2.28
C LYS A 33 -7.19 8.25 -2.90
N ARG A 34 -6.38 7.25 -2.58
CA ARG A 34 -5.05 7.11 -3.15
C ARG A 34 -5.10 6.94 -4.67
N ILE A 35 -6.00 6.10 -5.16
CA ILE A 35 -6.13 5.85 -6.60
C ILE A 35 -6.55 7.13 -7.33
N SER A 36 -7.48 7.88 -6.75
CA SER A 36 -7.90 9.18 -7.31
C SER A 36 -6.71 10.13 -7.42
N LEU A 37 -5.91 10.20 -6.37
CA LEU A 37 -4.74 11.06 -6.35
C LEU A 37 -3.67 10.60 -7.36
N GLN A 38 -3.54 9.29 -7.56
CA GLN A 38 -2.66 8.76 -8.60
C GLN A 38 -3.07 9.24 -9.99
N LYS A 39 -4.36 9.24 -10.27
CA LYS A 39 -4.89 9.69 -11.57
C LYS A 39 -4.65 11.18 -11.77
N ASP A 40 -4.82 11.97 -10.73
CA ASP A 40 -4.64 13.42 -10.80
C ASP A 40 -3.17 13.82 -10.98
N THR A 41 -2.26 13.05 -10.40
CA THR A 41 -0.82 13.39 -10.41
C THR A 41 0.01 12.55 -11.37
N SER A 42 -0.54 11.47 -11.89
CA SER A 42 0.17 10.47 -12.71
C SER A 42 1.31 9.78 -11.96
N ILE A 43 1.26 9.79 -10.64
CA ILE A 43 2.27 9.15 -9.80
C ILE A 43 2.00 7.65 -9.72
N THR A 44 3.05 6.84 -9.85
CA THR A 44 2.96 5.38 -9.76
C THR A 44 3.79 4.81 -8.62
N LYS A 45 4.37 5.66 -7.78
CA LYS A 45 5.19 5.24 -6.64
C LYS A 45 4.44 5.52 -5.35
N ILE A 46 4.11 4.45 -4.64
CA ILE A 46 3.28 4.51 -3.43
C ILE A 46 4.09 4.02 -2.24
N LEU A 47 4.12 4.83 -1.18
CA LEU A 47 4.64 4.40 0.12
C LEU A 47 3.43 4.13 1.02
N ASN A 48 3.23 2.87 1.35
CA ASN A 48 2.11 2.44 2.19
C ASN A 48 2.64 2.05 3.57
N ASP A 49 2.43 2.92 4.54
CA ASP A 49 2.91 2.70 5.91
C ASP A 49 1.80 2.12 6.76
N VAL A 50 1.91 0.84 7.05
CA VAL A 50 0.96 0.12 7.92
C VAL A 50 1.65 -0.38 9.19
N SER A 51 2.77 0.24 9.57
CA SER A 51 3.56 -0.19 10.72
C SER A 51 2.77 -0.14 12.04
N ASP A 52 1.84 0.78 12.18
CA ASP A 52 1.06 0.95 13.41
C ASP A 52 -0.40 0.53 13.27
N ILE A 53 -0.72 -0.25 12.25
CA ILE A 53 -2.09 -0.66 11.97
C ILE A 53 -2.54 -1.82 12.88
N LYS A 54 -3.83 -1.79 13.26
CA LYS A 54 -4.55 -2.92 13.85
C LYS A 54 -5.77 -3.17 12.98
N LEU A 55 -5.81 -4.33 12.33
CA LEU A 55 -6.83 -4.62 11.33
C LEU A 55 -8.03 -5.37 11.89
N GLU A 56 -9.22 -4.94 11.46
CA GLU A 56 -10.45 -5.70 11.65
C GLU A 56 -10.88 -6.45 10.38
N ALA A 57 -10.11 -6.29 9.30
CA ALA A 57 -10.44 -6.92 8.02
C ALA A 57 -10.18 -8.42 8.02
N SER A 58 -10.92 -9.16 7.20
CA SER A 58 -10.71 -10.58 6.99
C SER A 58 -9.76 -10.82 5.83
N VAL A 59 -9.32 -12.07 5.66
CA VAL A 59 -8.47 -12.47 4.52
C VAL A 59 -9.16 -12.17 3.19
N ILE A 60 -10.48 -12.44 3.11
CA ILE A 60 -11.23 -12.20 1.88
C ILE A 60 -11.28 -10.70 1.56
N ASP A 61 -11.46 -9.85 2.58
CA ASP A 61 -11.48 -8.41 2.39
C ASP A 61 -10.14 -7.91 1.84
N VAL A 62 -9.05 -8.42 2.38
CA VAL A 62 -7.70 -8.03 1.93
C VAL A 62 -7.44 -8.49 0.51
N LEU A 63 -7.91 -9.68 0.14
CA LEU A 63 -7.76 -10.21 -1.21
C LEU A 63 -8.50 -9.35 -2.25
N ASN A 64 -9.61 -8.75 -1.86
CA ASN A 64 -10.42 -7.95 -2.78
C ASN A 64 -9.70 -6.72 -3.33
N PHE A 65 -8.66 -6.21 -2.67
CA PHE A 65 -7.91 -5.08 -3.20
C PHE A 65 -7.23 -5.44 -4.53
N PRO A 66 -6.29 -6.40 -4.58
CA PRO A 66 -5.61 -6.71 -5.84
C PRO A 66 -6.52 -7.44 -6.83
N ASP A 67 -7.52 -8.18 -6.35
CA ASP A 67 -8.36 -9.01 -7.18
C ASP A 67 -9.48 -8.22 -7.85
N LYS A 68 -10.08 -7.27 -7.14
CA LYS A 68 -11.26 -6.55 -7.61
C LYS A 68 -11.10 -5.05 -7.65
N GLN A 69 -10.75 -4.41 -6.53
CA GLN A 69 -10.74 -2.95 -6.45
C GLN A 69 -9.73 -2.32 -7.40
N TYR A 70 -8.50 -2.84 -7.45
CA TYR A 70 -7.49 -2.27 -8.32
C TYR A 70 -7.89 -2.36 -9.80
N PRO A 71 -8.35 -3.52 -10.31
CA PRO A 71 -8.81 -3.58 -11.70
C PRO A 71 -10.04 -2.72 -11.96
N GLU A 72 -11.02 -2.72 -11.05
CA GLU A 72 -12.25 -1.95 -11.23
C GLU A 72 -12.00 -0.46 -11.27
N GLU A 73 -11.10 0.04 -10.45
CA GLU A 73 -10.73 1.45 -10.42
C GLU A 73 -9.62 1.78 -11.43
N LYS A 74 -9.20 0.80 -12.21
CA LYS A 74 -8.24 0.96 -13.32
C LYS A 74 -6.89 1.52 -12.85
N VAL A 75 -6.35 0.95 -11.80
CA VAL A 75 -5.02 1.30 -11.30
C VAL A 75 -3.98 1.00 -12.38
N ASP A 76 -3.05 1.93 -12.60
CA ASP A 76 -1.97 1.74 -13.54
C ASP A 76 -1.10 0.53 -13.12
N ARG A 77 -0.89 -0.40 -14.04
CA ARG A 77 -0.08 -1.61 -13.77
C ARG A 77 1.38 -1.31 -13.49
N LYS A 78 1.85 -0.12 -13.83
CA LYS A 78 3.21 0.33 -13.52
C LYS A 78 3.37 0.76 -12.07
N THR A 79 2.27 0.81 -11.31
CA THR A 79 2.31 1.22 -9.91
C THR A 79 3.21 0.29 -9.10
N CYS A 80 4.13 0.90 -8.35
CA CYS A 80 5.02 0.21 -7.42
C CYS A 80 4.67 0.65 -6.01
N MET A 81 4.35 -0.31 -5.16
CA MET A 81 4.01 -0.03 -3.77
C MET A 81 5.08 -0.59 -2.85
N ALA A 82 5.68 0.28 -2.05
CA ALA A 82 6.55 -0.12 -0.94
C ALA A 82 5.70 -0.12 0.32
N LEU A 83 5.62 -1.27 0.98
CA LEU A 83 4.76 -1.46 2.14
C LEU A 83 5.63 -1.63 3.39
N ILE A 84 5.50 -0.71 4.34
CA ILE A 84 6.22 -0.81 5.62
C ILE A 84 5.38 -1.72 6.52
N LEU A 85 5.97 -2.86 6.88
CA LEU A 85 5.25 -3.96 7.55
C LEU A 85 4.74 -3.59 8.94
N PRO A 86 3.58 -4.14 9.32
CA PRO A 86 3.05 -3.96 10.67
C PRO A 86 3.94 -4.61 11.73
N LYS A 87 3.96 -4.01 12.92
CA LYS A 87 4.66 -4.57 14.07
C LYS A 87 3.85 -5.66 14.77
N CYS A 88 2.52 -5.58 14.69
CA CYS A 88 1.61 -6.56 15.26
C CYS A 88 1.60 -7.82 14.40
N ASN A 89 1.79 -9.00 15.00
CA ASN A 89 1.87 -10.26 14.26
C ASN A 89 0.64 -10.55 13.42
N LYS A 90 -0.54 -10.30 13.93
CA LYS A 90 -1.78 -10.54 13.18
C LYS A 90 -1.84 -9.67 11.92
N ALA A 91 -1.57 -8.38 12.08
CA ALA A 91 -1.58 -7.46 10.94
C ALA A 91 -0.43 -7.77 9.98
N ARG A 92 0.72 -8.19 10.49
CA ARG A 92 1.86 -8.57 9.67
C ARG A 92 1.53 -9.76 8.78
N ASN A 93 0.88 -10.78 9.32
CA ASN A 93 0.46 -11.95 8.55
C ASN A 93 -0.52 -11.55 7.44
N MET A 94 -1.44 -10.65 7.72
CA MET A 94 -2.40 -10.15 6.74
C MET A 94 -1.69 -9.35 5.64
N ALA A 95 -0.70 -8.54 6.02
CA ALA A 95 0.08 -7.78 5.04
C ALA A 95 0.86 -8.71 4.12
N GLU A 96 1.47 -9.74 4.67
CA GLU A 96 2.20 -10.73 3.88
C GLU A 96 1.29 -11.48 2.92
N PHE A 97 0.09 -11.82 3.35
CA PHE A 97 -0.92 -12.41 2.47
C PHE A 97 -1.30 -11.45 1.35
N PHE A 98 -1.52 -10.18 1.67
CA PHE A 98 -1.83 -9.15 0.67
C PHE A 98 -0.72 -9.05 -0.39
N ILE A 99 0.53 -9.05 0.05
CA ILE A 99 1.67 -8.96 -0.85
C ILE A 99 1.70 -10.16 -1.81
N THR A 100 1.55 -11.37 -1.28
CA THR A 100 1.53 -12.58 -2.08
C THR A 100 0.38 -12.56 -3.08
N ALA A 101 -0.81 -12.20 -2.63
CA ALA A 101 -1.98 -12.12 -3.48
C ALA A 101 -1.80 -11.09 -4.60
N SER A 102 -1.19 -9.96 -4.27
CA SER A 102 -0.93 -8.89 -5.23
C SER A 102 0.05 -9.35 -6.31
N LEU A 103 1.15 -9.97 -5.91
CA LEU A 103 2.16 -10.47 -6.84
C LEU A 103 1.58 -11.54 -7.77
N ASN A 104 0.74 -12.42 -7.24
CA ASN A 104 0.09 -13.46 -8.04
C ASN A 104 -0.86 -12.89 -9.09
N ARG A 105 -1.29 -11.65 -8.92
CA ARG A 105 -2.20 -10.97 -9.85
C ARG A 105 -1.50 -9.90 -10.70
N GLY A 106 -0.17 -9.92 -10.70
CA GLY A 106 0.64 -9.04 -11.53
C GLY A 106 0.84 -7.63 -11.01
N TRP A 107 0.54 -7.39 -9.74
CA TRP A 107 0.82 -6.10 -9.11
C TRP A 107 2.20 -6.12 -8.47
N THR A 108 2.84 -4.97 -8.38
CA THR A 108 4.17 -4.84 -7.78
C THR A 108 4.05 -4.25 -6.39
N VAL A 109 4.25 -5.09 -5.38
CA VAL A 109 4.23 -4.69 -3.97
C VAL A 109 5.43 -5.34 -3.29
N ARG A 110 6.18 -4.56 -2.52
CA ARG A 110 7.38 -5.07 -1.85
C ARG A 110 7.37 -4.67 -0.36
N PRO A 111 7.70 -5.62 0.54
CA PRO A 111 7.72 -5.34 1.98
C PRO A 111 9.03 -4.73 2.42
N PHE A 112 8.95 -3.86 3.44
CA PHE A 112 10.11 -3.26 4.08
C PHE A 112 9.86 -3.15 5.57
N GLU A 113 10.95 -3.21 6.35
CA GLU A 113 10.87 -3.01 7.80
C GLU A 113 10.98 -1.53 8.18
N GLU A 114 11.66 -0.74 7.34
CA GLU A 114 11.96 0.65 7.64
C GLU A 114 11.59 1.58 6.48
N ARG A 115 11.24 2.82 6.85
CA ARG A 115 10.86 3.84 5.88
C ARG A 115 11.98 4.15 4.88
N GLN A 116 13.22 4.28 5.36
CA GLN A 116 14.33 4.66 4.47
C GLN A 116 14.58 3.62 3.39
N SER A 117 14.54 2.33 3.73
CA SER A 117 14.70 1.25 2.76
C SER A 117 13.60 1.29 1.70
N ALA A 118 12.37 1.55 2.14
CA ALA A 118 11.23 1.65 1.24
C ALA A 118 11.39 2.81 0.27
N LEU A 119 11.80 3.98 0.77
CA LEU A 119 12.04 5.16 -0.06
C LEU A 119 13.17 4.93 -1.06
N ASP A 120 14.24 4.29 -0.62
CA ASP A 120 15.38 4.00 -1.49
C ASP A 120 14.94 3.13 -2.67
N TRP A 121 14.15 2.12 -2.41
CA TRP A 121 13.63 1.25 -3.46
C TRP A 121 12.74 2.02 -4.44
N LEU A 122 11.83 2.85 -3.92
CA LEU A 122 10.93 3.65 -4.76
C LEU A 122 11.71 4.64 -5.62
N GLN A 123 12.81 5.17 -5.10
CA GLN A 123 13.65 6.12 -5.84
C GLN A 123 14.66 5.44 -6.78
N GLY A 124 14.67 4.11 -6.81
CA GLY A 124 15.62 3.37 -7.63
C GLY A 124 17.05 3.41 -7.11
N LYS A 125 17.23 3.68 -5.82
CA LYS A 125 18.54 3.79 -5.20
C LYS A 125 19.03 2.50 -4.57
N THR A 126 18.14 1.52 -4.41
CA THR A 126 18.48 0.26 -3.78
C THR A 126 19.27 -0.63 -4.73
N THR A 127 20.40 -1.14 -4.23
CA THR A 127 21.20 -2.11 -4.97
C THR A 127 20.91 -3.49 -4.42
N PHE A 128 20.51 -4.41 -5.28
CA PHE A 128 20.24 -5.80 -4.89
C PHE A 128 21.43 -6.67 -5.20
N LYS A 129 21.70 -7.54 -4.25
CA LYS A 129 22.76 -8.51 -4.40
C LYS A 129 22.19 -9.89 -4.61
#